data_da0530ef8503518c6b9d2649d71404c5
#
_entry.id   da0530ef8503518c6b9d2649d71404c5
#
_cell.length_a   1.000
_cell.length_b   1.000
_cell.length_c   1.000
_cell.angle_alpha   90.00
_cell.angle_beta   90.00
_cell.angle_gamma   90.00
#
_symmetry.space_group_name_H-M   'P 1'
#
loop_
_entity.id
_entity.type
_entity.pdbx_description
1 polymer ?
#
loop_
_entity_poly.entity_id
_entity_poly.type
_entity_poly.pdbx_seq_one_letter_code
_entity_poly.pdbx_strand_id
1 'polypeptide(L)'
;NPTATTGRAGLADLAADTASQLRDRGVASVNVAVDSSLFTGGQYYTDIEGANRNYVMELRPIAVDRGRMDNVGYLANPDILAAEAFAERLREEGIEVTTVDRSAAPVDATELARVESAPVREIVDYMLEVSDNSVAEVLGHLVGIESGFGGSFDGANEARMQVLGQLGVRTEGLILGDSSGLSATNRLTANALCDILTLTWECDACSLAAMPAGFPVAALDGTLMQRFHGTDIKGQVRAKTGTLVEAISLSGYMLTDSGYPLTFVILMDNLEVGTAPASRVLQDEFLDALAAL
;
A
#
# COMPACT_ATOMS: atom_id res chain seq x y z
N ASN A 1 -5.30 -12.98 14.05
CA ASN A 1 -4.00 -13.65 14.23
C ASN A 1 -2.93 -12.61 14.63
N PRO A 2 -2.40 -12.66 15.87
CA PRO A 2 -1.50 -11.63 16.41
C PRO A 2 -0.12 -11.57 15.70
N THR A 3 0.20 -12.52 14.85
CA THR A 3 1.47 -12.56 14.11
C THR A 3 1.30 -12.27 12.62
N ALA A 4 0.07 -12.12 12.12
CA ALA A 4 -0.16 -11.81 10.72
C ALA A 4 0.00 -10.30 10.45
N THR A 5 0.59 -9.94 9.33
CA THR A 5 0.65 -8.55 8.88
C THR A 5 -0.74 -8.07 8.48
N THR A 6 -1.48 -8.89 7.73
CA THR A 6 -2.87 -8.62 7.35
C THR A 6 -3.82 -9.27 8.37
N GLY A 7 -4.80 -8.51 8.87
CA GLY A 7 -5.81 -8.99 9.81
C GLY A 7 -5.33 -9.11 11.27
N ARG A 8 -4.25 -8.42 11.67
CA ARG A 8 -3.81 -8.37 13.08
C ARG A 8 -4.83 -7.60 13.93
N ALA A 9 -5.33 -6.47 13.46
CA ALA A 9 -6.41 -5.72 14.09
C ALA A 9 -7.76 -6.38 13.79
N GLY A 10 -8.11 -7.45 14.51
CA GLY A 10 -9.30 -8.24 14.26
C GLY A 10 -10.57 -7.57 14.77
N LEU A 11 -11.63 -7.52 13.94
CA LEU A 11 -12.94 -7.00 14.35
C LEU A 11 -13.62 -7.88 15.39
N ALA A 12 -13.33 -9.19 15.45
CA ALA A 12 -13.86 -10.07 16.48
C ALA A 12 -13.29 -9.70 17.86
N ASP A 13 -11.99 -9.47 17.97
CA ASP A 13 -11.36 -9.07 19.22
C ASP A 13 -11.89 -7.70 19.66
N LEU A 14 -11.98 -6.73 18.72
CA LEU A 14 -12.56 -5.41 18.99
C LEU A 14 -14.00 -5.51 19.49
N ALA A 15 -14.82 -6.38 18.90
CA ALA A 15 -16.22 -6.56 19.28
C ALA A 15 -16.35 -7.23 20.66
N ALA A 16 -15.54 -8.24 20.96
CA ALA A 16 -15.55 -8.92 22.26
C ALA A 16 -15.19 -7.94 23.39
N ASP A 17 -14.13 -7.15 23.23
CA ASP A 17 -13.71 -6.15 24.21
C ASP A 17 -14.76 -5.04 24.35
N THR A 18 -15.32 -4.54 23.24
CA THR A 18 -16.38 -3.53 23.24
C THR A 18 -17.62 -4.07 23.96
N ALA A 19 -18.06 -5.28 23.65
CA ALA A 19 -19.22 -5.91 24.27
C ALA A 19 -19.05 -6.10 25.79
N SER A 20 -17.84 -6.47 26.25
CA SER A 20 -17.51 -6.53 27.66
C SER A 20 -17.72 -5.18 28.34
N GLN A 21 -17.17 -4.10 27.75
CA GLN A 21 -17.31 -2.75 28.27
C GLN A 21 -18.76 -2.24 28.27
N LEU A 22 -19.56 -2.62 27.28
CA LEU A 22 -21.00 -2.28 27.23
C LEU A 22 -21.78 -3.01 28.30
N ARG A 23 -21.53 -4.32 28.51
CA ARG A 23 -22.17 -5.11 29.57
C ARG A 23 -21.88 -4.55 30.96
N ASP A 24 -20.62 -4.17 31.23
CA ASP A 24 -20.24 -3.60 32.53
C ASP A 24 -20.97 -2.27 32.82
N ARG A 25 -21.40 -1.56 31.77
CA ARG A 25 -22.22 -0.34 31.87
C ARG A 25 -23.73 -0.59 31.82
N GLY A 26 -24.16 -1.86 31.71
CA GLY A 26 -25.56 -2.22 31.57
C GLY A 26 -26.22 -1.84 30.25
N VAL A 27 -25.41 -1.67 29.20
CA VAL A 27 -25.88 -1.34 27.85
C VAL A 27 -26.07 -2.62 27.05
N ALA A 28 -27.27 -2.90 26.60
CA ALA A 28 -27.62 -4.11 25.86
C ALA A 28 -27.91 -3.87 24.38
N SER A 29 -28.11 -2.61 23.97
CA SER A 29 -28.42 -2.22 22.58
C SER A 29 -27.68 -0.94 22.19
N VAL A 30 -27.16 -0.90 20.97
CA VAL A 30 -26.37 0.21 20.42
C VAL A 30 -26.72 0.49 18.96
N ASN A 31 -26.37 1.70 18.49
CA ASN A 31 -26.17 1.99 17.10
C ASN A 31 -24.67 1.91 16.80
N VAL A 32 -24.29 1.37 15.65
CA VAL A 32 -22.92 1.36 15.16
C VAL A 32 -22.79 2.41 14.07
N ALA A 33 -21.77 3.25 14.16
CA ALA A 33 -21.42 4.19 13.10
C ALA A 33 -19.93 4.10 12.78
N VAL A 34 -19.59 4.17 11.49
CA VAL A 34 -18.21 4.29 11.06
C VAL A 34 -17.88 5.76 10.77
N ASP A 35 -16.82 6.25 11.39
CA ASP A 35 -16.27 7.57 11.09
C ASP A 35 -15.22 7.46 9.98
N SER A 36 -15.58 7.98 8.81
CA SER A 36 -14.69 8.00 7.63
C SER A 36 -14.09 9.39 7.38
N SER A 37 -14.20 10.33 8.34
CA SER A 37 -13.76 11.72 8.18
C SER A 37 -12.24 11.89 8.17
N LEU A 38 -11.47 10.87 8.54
CA LEU A 38 -10.01 10.89 8.51
C LEU A 38 -9.46 11.15 7.09
N PHE A 39 -10.14 10.60 6.07
CA PHE A 39 -9.80 10.86 4.67
C PHE A 39 -10.84 11.78 4.04
N THR A 40 -10.36 12.75 3.26
CA THR A 40 -11.17 13.78 2.63
C THR A 40 -10.97 13.78 1.11
N GLY A 41 -11.91 14.38 0.37
CA GLY A 41 -11.87 14.44 -1.09
C GLY A 41 -12.47 13.21 -1.77
N GLY A 42 -11.94 12.84 -2.94
CA GLY A 42 -12.44 11.74 -3.74
C GLY A 42 -12.07 10.36 -3.21
N GLN A 43 -12.84 9.35 -3.58
CA GLN A 43 -12.56 7.94 -3.24
C GLN A 43 -11.52 7.31 -4.17
N TYR A 44 -11.27 7.93 -5.30
CA TYR A 44 -10.25 7.58 -6.29
C TYR A 44 -9.57 8.84 -6.75
N TYR A 45 -8.31 8.75 -7.16
CA TYR A 45 -7.67 9.86 -7.86
C TYR A 45 -8.40 10.15 -9.18
N THR A 46 -8.36 11.39 -9.64
CA THR A 46 -9.26 11.94 -10.67
C THR A 46 -9.23 11.20 -12.00
N ASP A 47 -8.10 10.61 -12.39
CA ASP A 47 -7.95 9.86 -13.65
C ASP A 47 -8.02 8.33 -13.48
N ILE A 48 -8.29 7.84 -12.26
CA ILE A 48 -8.53 6.41 -12.05
C ILE A 48 -10.00 6.10 -12.33
N GLU A 49 -10.27 5.69 -13.58
CA GLU A 49 -11.61 5.42 -14.09
C GLU A 49 -11.73 4.02 -14.72
N GLY A 50 -12.96 3.60 -14.96
CA GLY A 50 -13.27 2.36 -15.66
C GLY A 50 -12.56 1.14 -15.09
N ALA A 51 -11.85 0.40 -15.95
CA ALA A 51 -11.15 -0.83 -15.58
C ALA A 51 -10.00 -0.61 -14.57
N ASN A 52 -9.43 0.60 -14.47
CA ASN A 52 -8.35 0.89 -13.52
C ASN A 52 -8.84 0.81 -12.07
N ARG A 53 -10.14 1.03 -11.81
CA ARG A 53 -10.74 0.83 -10.49
C ARG A 53 -10.74 -0.62 -10.01
N ASN A 54 -10.50 -1.58 -10.89
CA ASN A 54 -10.34 -2.99 -10.50
C ASN A 54 -9.01 -3.28 -9.80
N TYR A 55 -8.09 -2.31 -9.78
CA TYR A 55 -6.76 -2.47 -9.19
C TYR A 55 -6.57 -1.75 -7.85
N VAL A 56 -7.56 -0.98 -7.40
CA VAL A 56 -7.51 -0.23 -6.13
C VAL A 56 -8.91 -0.13 -5.53
N MET A 57 -9.04 -0.26 -4.20
CA MET A 57 -10.32 -0.10 -3.53
C MET A 57 -10.78 1.37 -3.50
N GLU A 58 -12.07 1.62 -3.27
CA GLU A 58 -12.54 2.93 -2.82
C GLU A 58 -11.75 3.34 -1.58
N LEU A 59 -11.05 4.47 -1.64
CA LEU A 59 -10.21 4.91 -0.54
C LEU A 59 -11.06 5.29 0.67
N ARG A 60 -10.86 4.55 1.74
CA ARG A 60 -11.50 4.73 3.03
C ARG A 60 -10.50 4.46 4.15
N PRO A 61 -10.64 5.10 5.33
CA PRO A 61 -9.72 4.88 6.44
C PRO A 61 -9.82 3.49 7.07
N ILE A 62 -10.89 2.76 6.79
CA ILE A 62 -11.11 1.40 7.26
C ILE A 62 -11.72 0.51 6.17
N ALA A 63 -11.27 -0.72 6.10
CA ALA A 63 -11.84 -1.77 5.24
C ALA A 63 -11.57 -3.15 5.85
N VAL A 64 -12.49 -4.10 5.66
CA VAL A 64 -12.27 -5.52 5.95
C VAL A 64 -11.68 -6.19 4.71
N ASP A 65 -10.76 -7.11 4.90
CA ASP A 65 -10.14 -7.92 3.83
C ASP A 65 -9.65 -7.09 2.63
N ARG A 66 -9.13 -5.89 2.93
CA ARG A 66 -8.66 -4.91 1.92
C ARG A 66 -9.75 -4.48 0.95
N GLY A 67 -11.01 -4.45 1.40
CA GLY A 67 -12.16 -4.10 0.57
C GLY A 67 -12.51 -5.11 -0.52
N ARG A 68 -12.06 -6.38 -0.39
CA ARG A 68 -12.33 -7.46 -1.35
C ARG A 68 -13.24 -8.53 -0.75
N MET A 69 -14.00 -9.21 -1.60
CA MET A 69 -14.70 -10.45 -1.28
C MET A 69 -14.29 -11.52 -2.30
N ASP A 70 -13.73 -12.63 -1.81
CA ASP A 70 -13.52 -13.91 -2.54
C ASP A 70 -13.07 -13.80 -4.00
N ASN A 71 -12.03 -13.03 -4.29
CA ASN A 71 -11.47 -12.83 -5.64
C ASN A 71 -12.41 -12.14 -6.67
N VAL A 72 -13.53 -11.58 -6.25
CA VAL A 72 -14.52 -10.93 -7.15
C VAL A 72 -14.14 -9.48 -7.50
N GLY A 73 -13.13 -8.92 -6.84
CA GLY A 73 -12.75 -7.51 -7.01
C GLY A 73 -13.03 -6.68 -5.76
N TYR A 74 -12.92 -5.37 -5.89
CA TYR A 74 -13.19 -4.46 -4.78
C TYR A 74 -14.67 -4.18 -4.62
N LEU A 75 -15.12 -4.11 -3.37
CA LEU A 75 -16.49 -3.80 -3.00
C LEU A 75 -16.66 -2.30 -2.82
N ALA A 76 -17.86 -1.80 -3.13
CA ALA A 76 -18.24 -0.42 -2.83
C ALA A 76 -18.42 -0.21 -1.32
N ASN A 77 -18.14 0.99 -0.83
CA ASN A 77 -18.30 1.38 0.57
C ASN A 77 -17.60 0.45 1.57
N PRO A 78 -16.29 0.18 1.42
CA PRO A 78 -15.58 -0.78 2.27
C PRO A 78 -15.60 -0.43 3.76
N ASP A 79 -15.78 0.83 4.12
CA ASP A 79 -15.96 1.31 5.49
C ASP A 79 -17.31 0.89 6.10
N ILE A 80 -18.40 0.98 5.35
CA ILE A 80 -19.72 0.49 5.79
C ILE A 80 -19.67 -1.02 5.96
N LEU A 81 -19.07 -1.75 5.02
CA LEU A 81 -18.91 -3.20 5.15
C LEU A 81 -18.11 -3.59 6.39
N ALA A 82 -17.10 -2.80 6.76
CA ALA A 82 -16.35 -2.98 7.99
C ALA A 82 -17.22 -2.75 9.23
N ALA A 83 -18.08 -1.71 9.21
CA ALA A 83 -19.02 -1.44 10.30
C ALA A 83 -20.09 -2.53 10.42
N GLU A 84 -20.59 -3.05 9.30
CA GLU A 84 -21.56 -4.18 9.29
C GLU A 84 -20.92 -5.45 9.85
N ALA A 85 -19.68 -5.77 9.44
CA ALA A 85 -18.94 -6.90 9.98
C ALA A 85 -18.70 -6.76 11.49
N PHE A 86 -18.36 -5.57 11.98
CA PHE A 86 -18.22 -5.30 13.40
C PHE A 86 -19.56 -5.45 14.15
N ALA A 87 -20.65 -4.93 13.57
CA ALA A 87 -21.99 -5.05 14.14
C ALA A 87 -22.45 -6.52 14.26
N GLU A 88 -22.09 -7.35 13.27
CA GLU A 88 -22.37 -8.79 13.34
C GLU A 88 -21.62 -9.45 14.50
N ARG A 89 -20.33 -9.15 14.67
CA ARG A 89 -19.54 -9.64 15.82
C ARG A 89 -20.10 -9.17 17.17
N LEU A 90 -20.58 -7.92 17.27
CA LEU A 90 -21.26 -7.45 18.49
C LEU A 90 -22.54 -8.23 18.78
N ARG A 91 -23.33 -8.58 17.75
CA ARG A 91 -24.53 -9.42 17.92
C ARG A 91 -24.19 -10.84 18.41
N GLU A 92 -23.10 -11.43 17.88
CA GLU A 92 -22.57 -12.72 18.36
C GLU A 92 -22.18 -12.65 19.84
N GLU A 93 -21.69 -11.51 20.30
CA GLU A 93 -21.36 -11.23 21.70
C GLU A 93 -22.59 -10.86 22.55
N GLY A 94 -23.81 -10.90 22.01
CA GLY A 94 -25.06 -10.67 22.70
C GLY A 94 -25.45 -9.19 22.88
N ILE A 95 -24.83 -8.29 22.12
CA ILE A 95 -25.24 -6.88 22.08
C ILE A 95 -26.17 -6.66 20.87
N GLU A 96 -27.35 -6.10 21.12
CA GLU A 96 -28.26 -5.74 20.04
C GLU A 96 -27.68 -4.54 19.23
N VAL A 97 -27.62 -4.64 17.91
CA VAL A 97 -27.26 -3.52 17.04
C VAL A 97 -28.46 -3.16 16.17
N THR A 98 -29.00 -1.95 16.37
CA THR A 98 -30.22 -1.47 15.72
C THR A 98 -29.99 -0.83 14.38
N THR A 99 -28.91 -0.06 14.22
CA THR A 99 -28.53 0.58 12.95
C THR A 99 -27.03 0.47 12.69
N VAL A 100 -26.67 0.51 11.43
CA VAL A 100 -25.27 0.68 10.96
C VAL A 100 -25.28 1.79 9.95
N ASP A 101 -24.49 2.86 10.19
CA ASP A 101 -24.42 4.00 9.29
C ASP A 101 -23.02 4.65 9.27
N ARG A 102 -22.89 5.77 8.55
CA ARG A 102 -21.66 6.58 8.50
C ARG A 102 -21.93 7.91 9.20
N SER A 103 -21.15 8.18 10.25
CA SER A 103 -21.24 9.44 10.97
C SER A 103 -19.93 9.76 11.67
N ALA A 104 -19.61 11.04 11.81
CA ALA A 104 -18.43 11.47 12.56
C ALA A 104 -18.58 11.12 14.05
N ALA A 105 -17.49 10.65 14.66
CA ALA A 105 -17.45 10.38 16.08
C ALA A 105 -17.55 11.69 16.89
N PRO A 106 -18.31 11.73 17.99
CA PRO A 106 -18.31 12.88 18.89
C PRO A 106 -16.90 13.17 19.43
N VAL A 107 -16.55 14.45 19.57
CA VAL A 107 -15.22 14.87 20.06
C VAL A 107 -14.94 14.36 21.48
N ASP A 108 -16.00 14.19 22.29
CA ASP A 108 -15.97 13.74 23.67
C ASP A 108 -16.30 12.23 23.81
N ALA A 109 -16.25 11.47 22.73
CA ALA A 109 -16.51 10.04 22.76
C ALA A 109 -15.53 9.31 23.69
N THR A 110 -16.07 8.38 24.50
CA THR A 110 -15.26 7.54 25.38
C THR A 110 -14.76 6.33 24.61
N GLU A 111 -13.45 6.08 24.62
CA GLU A 111 -12.90 4.84 24.08
C GLU A 111 -13.35 3.65 24.90
N LEU A 112 -13.95 2.66 24.27
CA LEU A 112 -14.40 1.41 24.89
C LEU A 112 -13.39 0.29 24.67
N ALA A 113 -12.82 0.19 23.48
CA ALA A 113 -11.86 -0.83 23.12
C ALA A 113 -10.95 -0.33 21.97
N ARG A 114 -9.81 -0.98 21.81
CA ARG A 114 -8.83 -0.66 20.77
C ARG A 114 -8.19 -1.94 20.27
N VAL A 115 -7.97 -2.03 18.97
CA VAL A 115 -7.08 -3.00 18.34
C VAL A 115 -6.05 -2.27 17.48
N GLU A 116 -4.86 -2.83 17.37
CA GLU A 116 -3.77 -2.22 16.64
C GLU A 116 -3.38 -3.07 15.44
N SER A 117 -3.06 -2.41 14.34
CA SER A 117 -2.52 -3.06 13.14
C SER A 117 -1.10 -3.61 13.38
N ALA A 118 -0.56 -4.30 12.39
CA ALA A 118 0.87 -4.55 12.34
C ALA A 118 1.67 -3.23 12.34
N PRO A 119 2.92 -3.23 12.81
CA PRO A 119 3.80 -2.08 12.66
C PRO A 119 3.88 -1.62 11.20
N VAL A 120 3.98 -0.31 10.97
CA VAL A 120 4.04 0.27 9.61
C VAL A 120 5.11 -0.40 8.74
N ARG A 121 6.27 -0.75 9.32
CA ARG A 121 7.32 -1.47 8.60
C ARG A 121 6.80 -2.77 7.96
N GLU A 122 6.09 -3.60 8.71
CA GLU A 122 5.56 -4.86 8.20
C GLU A 122 4.47 -4.63 7.13
N ILE A 123 3.69 -3.56 7.28
CA ILE A 123 2.68 -3.15 6.27
C ILE A 123 3.37 -2.70 4.98
N VAL A 124 4.48 -1.95 5.08
CA VAL A 124 5.28 -1.52 3.92
C VAL A 124 5.93 -2.72 3.24
N ASP A 125 6.52 -3.65 4.00
CA ASP A 125 7.10 -4.88 3.46
C ASP A 125 6.06 -5.66 2.64
N TYR A 126 4.88 -5.89 3.23
CA TYR A 126 3.76 -6.53 2.53
C TYR A 126 3.34 -5.77 1.27
N MET A 127 3.16 -4.45 1.37
CA MET A 127 2.76 -3.59 0.25
C MET A 127 3.76 -3.69 -0.91
N LEU A 128 5.05 -3.68 -0.62
CA LEU A 128 6.11 -3.77 -1.63
C LEU A 128 6.16 -5.14 -2.28
N GLU A 129 6.07 -6.22 -1.50
CA GLU A 129 6.13 -7.61 -1.96
C GLU A 129 5.00 -7.94 -2.93
N VAL A 130 3.74 -7.66 -2.53
CA VAL A 130 2.57 -8.01 -3.34
C VAL A 130 2.10 -6.88 -4.25
N SER A 131 2.71 -5.70 -4.14
CA SER A 131 2.32 -4.50 -4.89
C SER A 131 0.87 -4.10 -4.65
N ASP A 132 0.48 -3.92 -3.36
CA ASP A 132 -0.90 -3.58 -2.98
C ASP A 132 -1.16 -2.08 -3.14
N ASN A 133 -1.90 -1.73 -4.19
CA ASN A 133 -2.24 -0.36 -4.53
C ASN A 133 -3.12 0.32 -3.47
N SER A 134 -4.05 -0.43 -2.86
CA SER A 134 -4.94 0.12 -1.83
C SER A 134 -4.19 0.48 -0.56
N VAL A 135 -3.24 -0.36 -0.15
CA VAL A 135 -2.36 -0.07 0.99
C VAL A 135 -1.48 1.14 0.68
N ALA A 136 -0.95 1.25 -0.54
CA ALA A 136 -0.14 2.40 -0.95
C ALA A 136 -0.93 3.72 -0.86
N GLU A 137 -2.20 3.74 -1.30
CA GLU A 137 -3.06 4.92 -1.18
C GLU A 137 -3.35 5.29 0.29
N VAL A 138 -3.69 4.30 1.11
CA VAL A 138 -3.93 4.53 2.54
C VAL A 138 -2.68 5.11 3.23
N LEU A 139 -1.51 4.52 2.99
CA LEU A 139 -0.25 5.01 3.56
C LEU A 139 0.09 6.43 3.06
N GLY A 140 -0.12 6.73 1.78
CA GLY A 140 0.07 8.08 1.23
C GLY A 140 -0.80 9.12 1.94
N HIS A 141 -2.09 8.81 2.19
CA HIS A 141 -3.00 9.70 2.92
C HIS A 141 -2.58 9.87 4.39
N LEU A 142 -2.11 8.81 5.04
CA LEU A 142 -1.58 8.89 6.40
C LEU A 142 -0.31 9.76 6.47
N VAL A 143 0.57 9.68 5.47
CA VAL A 143 1.72 10.59 5.35
C VAL A 143 1.27 12.04 5.20
N GLY A 144 0.22 12.30 4.40
CA GLY A 144 -0.39 13.63 4.28
C GLY A 144 -0.86 14.18 5.63
N ILE A 145 -1.58 13.37 6.40
CA ILE A 145 -2.07 13.72 7.74
C ILE A 145 -0.92 14.00 8.69
N GLU A 146 0.03 13.08 8.80
CA GLU A 146 1.18 13.19 9.72
C GLU A 146 2.06 14.40 9.40
N SER A 147 2.17 14.77 8.13
CA SER A 147 2.91 15.95 7.68
C SER A 147 2.12 17.27 7.80
N GLY A 148 0.86 17.22 8.24
CA GLY A 148 0.01 18.41 8.43
C GLY A 148 -0.68 18.92 7.16
N PHE A 149 -0.65 18.17 6.06
CA PHE A 149 -1.32 18.54 4.78
C PHE A 149 -2.74 17.94 4.66
N GLY A 150 -3.15 17.10 5.61
CA GLY A 150 -4.47 16.46 5.63
C GLY A 150 -4.56 15.18 4.82
N GLY A 151 -5.69 14.48 4.98
CA GLY A 151 -5.93 13.14 4.42
C GLY A 151 -6.62 13.18 3.04
N SER A 152 -6.06 13.90 2.08
CA SER A 152 -6.52 13.96 0.69
C SER A 152 -5.42 13.55 -0.28
N PHE A 153 -5.76 13.30 -1.56
CA PHE A 153 -4.75 13.06 -2.60
C PHE A 153 -3.76 14.23 -2.72
N ASP A 154 -4.25 15.46 -2.69
CA ASP A 154 -3.38 16.65 -2.76
C ASP A 154 -2.48 16.74 -1.52
N GLY A 155 -3.02 16.51 -0.32
CA GLY A 155 -2.23 16.48 0.91
C GLY A 155 -1.18 15.38 0.91
N ALA A 156 -1.51 14.19 0.41
CA ALA A 156 -0.56 13.09 0.24
C ALA A 156 0.56 13.45 -0.74
N ASN A 157 0.23 14.14 -1.85
CA ASN A 157 1.19 14.55 -2.86
C ASN A 157 2.15 15.62 -2.33
N GLU A 158 1.61 16.66 -1.68
CA GLU A 158 2.41 17.73 -1.06
C GLU A 158 3.35 17.17 0.00
N ALA A 159 2.85 16.30 0.88
CA ALA A 159 3.65 15.65 1.91
C ALA A 159 4.80 14.83 1.31
N ARG A 160 4.53 14.00 0.30
CA ARG A 160 5.56 13.17 -0.35
C ARG A 160 6.62 14.03 -1.04
N MET A 161 6.23 15.09 -1.76
CA MET A 161 7.18 16.00 -2.39
C MET A 161 8.06 16.71 -1.36
N GLN A 162 7.47 17.16 -0.24
CA GLN A 162 8.23 17.76 0.85
C GLN A 162 9.22 16.77 1.47
N VAL A 163 8.76 15.57 1.81
CA VAL A 163 9.61 14.54 2.45
C VAL A 163 10.75 14.11 1.53
N LEU A 164 10.49 13.88 0.24
CA LEU A 164 11.52 13.56 -0.74
C LEU A 164 12.58 14.67 -0.83
N GLY A 165 12.15 15.94 -0.88
CA GLY A 165 13.07 17.07 -0.87
C GLY A 165 13.91 17.17 0.42
N GLN A 166 13.31 16.91 1.59
CA GLN A 166 14.02 16.89 2.88
C GLN A 166 15.05 15.76 2.96
N LEU A 167 14.79 14.63 2.31
CA LEU A 167 15.72 13.51 2.17
C LEU A 167 16.82 13.73 1.13
N GLY A 168 16.80 14.85 0.41
CA GLY A 168 17.80 15.17 -0.62
C GLY A 168 17.57 14.48 -1.96
N VAL A 169 16.39 13.89 -2.19
CA VAL A 169 16.02 13.31 -3.49
C VAL A 169 15.83 14.40 -4.53
N ARG A 170 16.35 14.20 -5.73
CA ARG A 170 16.12 15.08 -6.87
C ARG A 170 14.67 15.06 -7.30
N THR A 171 13.95 16.14 -7.04
CA THR A 171 12.50 16.22 -7.29
C THR A 171 12.14 16.92 -8.60
N GLU A 172 13.10 17.45 -9.34
CA GLU A 172 12.86 18.09 -10.62
C GLU A 172 12.25 17.11 -11.63
N GLY A 173 11.13 17.50 -12.23
CA GLY A 173 10.39 16.69 -13.20
C GLY A 173 9.48 15.63 -12.59
N LEU A 174 9.39 15.53 -11.25
CA LEU A 174 8.40 14.67 -10.61
C LEU A 174 7.02 15.31 -10.66
N ILE A 175 6.02 14.49 -10.99
CA ILE A 175 4.59 14.79 -10.80
C ILE A 175 4.00 13.56 -10.11
N LEU A 176 3.45 13.78 -8.92
CA LEU A 176 2.82 12.72 -8.13
C LEU A 176 1.30 12.98 -8.12
N GLY A 177 0.55 12.10 -8.76
CA GLY A 177 -0.91 12.15 -8.77
C GLY A 177 -1.49 11.33 -7.62
N ASP A 178 -1.23 10.04 -7.64
CA ASP A 178 -1.66 9.07 -6.64
C ASP A 178 -0.47 8.45 -5.90
N SER A 179 -0.74 7.59 -4.93
CA SER A 179 0.30 6.85 -4.19
C SER A 179 0.52 5.44 -4.73
N SER A 180 -0.43 4.92 -5.49
CA SER A 180 -0.40 3.57 -6.06
C SER A 180 0.41 3.48 -7.35
N GLY A 181 0.55 4.59 -8.08
CA GLY A 181 1.18 4.62 -9.39
C GLY A 181 0.24 4.23 -10.55
N LEU A 182 -1.07 4.12 -10.29
CA LEU A 182 -2.07 3.81 -11.33
C LEU A 182 -2.41 5.00 -12.21
N SER A 183 -2.25 6.23 -11.68
CA SER A 183 -2.53 7.45 -12.43
C SER A 183 -1.59 7.63 -13.60
N ALA A 184 -2.15 7.87 -14.78
CA ALA A 184 -1.39 8.20 -15.98
C ALA A 184 -0.74 9.59 -15.94
N THR A 185 -1.08 10.42 -14.94
CA THR A 185 -0.46 11.73 -14.74
C THR A 185 0.87 11.67 -14.00
N ASN A 186 1.19 10.58 -13.32
CA ASN A 186 2.46 10.42 -12.64
C ASN A 186 3.65 10.60 -13.60
N ARG A 187 4.66 11.33 -13.14
CA ARG A 187 5.96 11.46 -13.83
C ARG A 187 7.07 11.22 -12.83
N LEU A 188 7.88 10.23 -13.12
CA LEU A 188 9.03 9.86 -12.31
C LEU A 188 10.31 9.91 -13.16
N THR A 189 11.41 10.29 -12.55
CA THR A 189 12.72 10.25 -13.19
C THR A 189 13.53 9.08 -12.65
N ALA A 190 14.38 8.49 -13.49
CA ALA A 190 15.30 7.44 -13.05
C ALA A 190 16.24 7.95 -11.94
N ASN A 191 16.62 9.21 -11.99
CA ASN A 191 17.46 9.83 -10.97
C ASN A 191 16.80 9.86 -9.59
N ALA A 192 15.52 10.26 -9.50
CA ALA A 192 14.80 10.28 -8.24
C ALA A 192 14.67 8.89 -7.64
N LEU A 193 14.37 7.87 -8.44
CA LEU A 193 14.29 6.49 -7.98
C LEU A 193 15.67 5.96 -7.55
N CYS A 194 16.74 6.26 -8.26
CA CYS A 194 18.11 5.95 -7.85
C CYS A 194 18.46 6.59 -6.51
N ASP A 195 18.11 7.88 -6.31
CA ASP A 195 18.37 8.57 -5.04
C ASP A 195 17.65 7.87 -3.87
N ILE A 196 16.38 7.51 -4.04
CA ILE A 196 15.60 6.78 -3.02
C ILE A 196 16.25 5.43 -2.72
N LEU A 197 16.60 4.65 -3.75
CA LEU A 197 17.22 3.35 -3.57
C LEU A 197 18.59 3.46 -2.88
N THR A 198 19.40 4.44 -3.26
CA THR A 198 20.69 4.69 -2.62
C THR A 198 20.52 5.08 -1.15
N LEU A 199 19.59 5.98 -0.84
CA LEU A 199 19.28 6.36 0.55
C LEU A 199 18.89 5.16 1.41
N THR A 200 18.08 4.24 0.88
CA THR A 200 17.65 3.05 1.63
C THR A 200 18.77 2.02 1.79
N TRP A 201 19.70 1.95 0.85
CA TRP A 201 20.87 1.06 0.92
C TRP A 201 21.94 1.58 1.88
N GLU A 202 22.23 2.87 1.86
CA GLU A 202 23.29 3.50 2.67
C GLU A 202 22.88 3.77 4.12
N CYS A 203 21.62 3.59 4.44
CA CYS A 203 21.08 3.91 5.75
C CYS A 203 21.17 2.75 6.73
N ASP A 204 22.29 2.61 7.44
CA ASP A 204 22.52 1.50 8.37
C ASP A 204 21.65 1.50 9.64
N ALA A 205 21.09 2.65 10.03
CA ALA A 205 20.40 2.79 11.33
C ALA A 205 19.13 3.66 11.29
N CYS A 206 18.61 4.01 10.14
CA CYS A 206 17.38 4.77 10.04
C CYS A 206 16.18 3.88 9.71
N SER A 207 14.98 4.47 9.76
CA SER A 207 13.72 3.78 9.45
C SER A 207 13.64 3.22 8.02
N LEU A 208 14.46 3.73 7.09
CA LEU A 208 14.48 3.29 5.69
C LEU A 208 15.30 2.00 5.46
N ALA A 209 16.18 1.61 6.39
CA ALA A 209 17.05 0.44 6.27
C ALA A 209 16.29 -0.89 6.08
N ALA A 210 15.04 -0.97 6.52
CA ALA A 210 14.20 -2.14 6.34
C ALA A 210 13.57 -2.26 4.93
N MET A 211 13.48 -1.16 4.19
CA MET A 211 12.74 -1.10 2.92
C MET A 211 13.25 -2.07 1.84
N PRO A 212 14.56 -2.29 1.66
CA PRO A 212 15.06 -3.28 0.68
C PRO A 212 14.59 -4.71 0.95
N ALA A 213 14.30 -5.07 2.20
CA ALA A 213 13.82 -6.40 2.56
C ALA A 213 12.39 -6.68 2.05
N GLY A 214 11.56 -5.64 1.91
CA GLY A 214 10.21 -5.73 1.39
C GLY A 214 10.13 -5.88 -0.15
N PHE A 215 11.23 -5.70 -0.88
CA PHE A 215 11.21 -5.89 -2.33
C PHE A 215 11.17 -7.38 -2.71
N PRO A 216 10.31 -7.77 -3.67
CA PRO A 216 10.31 -9.11 -4.25
C PRO A 216 11.68 -9.57 -4.72
N VAL A 217 11.93 -10.88 -4.58
CA VAL A 217 13.17 -11.53 -5.00
C VAL A 217 12.96 -12.32 -6.29
N ALA A 218 13.85 -12.14 -7.25
CA ALA A 218 13.83 -12.82 -8.54
C ALA A 218 13.66 -14.34 -8.41
N ALA A 219 12.62 -14.88 -9.06
CA ALA A 219 12.24 -16.28 -9.09
C ALA A 219 11.89 -16.93 -7.73
N LEU A 220 11.69 -16.13 -6.64
CA LEU A 220 11.41 -16.65 -5.31
C LEU A 220 10.08 -16.22 -4.74
N ASP A 221 9.76 -14.91 -4.78
CA ASP A 221 8.57 -14.39 -4.13
C ASP A 221 7.90 -13.21 -4.85
N GLY A 222 6.77 -12.77 -4.31
CA GLY A 222 6.03 -11.59 -4.71
C GLY A 222 5.82 -11.47 -6.22
N THR A 223 5.91 -10.24 -6.73
CA THR A 223 5.70 -9.95 -8.16
C THR A 223 6.84 -10.43 -9.07
N LEU A 224 7.96 -10.91 -8.52
CA LEU A 224 9.08 -11.48 -9.26
C LEU A 224 9.11 -13.01 -9.24
N MET A 225 8.19 -13.68 -8.54
CA MET A 225 8.14 -15.14 -8.43
C MET A 225 8.18 -15.84 -9.81
N GLN A 226 7.54 -15.27 -10.82
CA GLN A 226 7.46 -15.86 -12.18
C GLN A 226 8.42 -15.22 -13.19
N ARG A 227 9.41 -14.46 -12.72
CA ARG A 227 10.42 -13.80 -13.57
C ARG A 227 11.81 -14.40 -13.32
N PHE A 228 12.74 -14.17 -14.24
CA PHE A 228 14.15 -14.59 -14.15
C PHE A 228 14.40 -16.11 -14.11
N HIS A 229 13.42 -16.96 -14.42
CA HIS A 229 13.61 -18.42 -14.39
C HIS A 229 14.62 -18.94 -15.42
N GLY A 230 14.84 -18.18 -16.51
CA GLY A 230 15.77 -18.52 -17.59
C GLY A 230 17.16 -17.88 -17.46
N THR A 231 17.44 -17.19 -16.35
CA THR A 231 18.69 -16.44 -16.12
C THR A 231 19.50 -17.04 -14.97
N ASP A 232 20.77 -16.66 -14.86
CA ASP A 232 21.67 -17.11 -13.78
C ASP A 232 21.53 -16.25 -12.51
N ILE A 233 20.78 -15.11 -12.59
CA ILE A 233 20.61 -14.15 -11.48
C ILE A 233 19.41 -14.44 -10.57
N LYS A 234 18.90 -15.66 -10.55
CA LYS A 234 17.86 -16.10 -9.60
C LYS A 234 18.30 -15.85 -8.16
N GLY A 235 17.43 -15.20 -7.38
CA GLY A 235 17.72 -14.86 -5.98
C GLY A 235 18.70 -13.69 -5.79
N GLN A 236 19.31 -13.17 -6.86
CA GLN A 236 20.30 -12.08 -6.78
C GLN A 236 19.69 -10.70 -7.02
N VAL A 237 18.46 -10.61 -7.53
CA VAL A 237 17.74 -9.37 -7.78
C VAL A 237 16.61 -9.21 -6.78
N ARG A 238 16.56 -8.04 -6.12
CA ARG A 238 15.43 -7.56 -5.31
C ARG A 238 14.90 -6.29 -5.94
N ALA A 239 13.63 -6.28 -6.40
CA ALA A 239 13.15 -5.13 -7.14
C ALA A 239 11.65 -4.94 -7.07
N LYS A 240 11.22 -3.67 -7.14
CA LYS A 240 9.83 -3.28 -7.33
C LYS A 240 9.50 -3.24 -8.81
N THR A 241 8.41 -3.88 -9.18
CA THR A 241 7.83 -3.84 -10.52
C THR A 241 6.79 -2.73 -10.65
N GLY A 242 6.66 -2.15 -11.84
CA GLY A 242 5.53 -1.34 -12.26
C GLY A 242 4.98 -1.83 -13.60
N THR A 243 3.66 -1.83 -13.76
CA THR A 243 3.04 -2.25 -15.01
C THR A 243 1.75 -1.45 -15.24
N LEU A 244 1.76 -0.66 -16.28
CA LEU A 244 0.59 -0.02 -16.88
C LEU A 244 0.43 -0.51 -18.32
N VAL A 245 -0.59 -0.04 -19.02
CA VAL A 245 -0.84 -0.42 -20.43
C VAL A 245 0.32 0.00 -21.34
N GLU A 246 0.84 1.21 -21.13
CA GLU A 246 1.85 1.86 -21.99
C GLU A 246 3.19 2.08 -21.30
N ALA A 247 3.36 1.58 -20.07
CA ALA A 247 4.59 1.74 -19.31
C ALA A 247 4.88 0.53 -18.42
N ILE A 248 6.15 0.13 -18.35
CA ILE A 248 6.63 -0.82 -17.37
C ILE A 248 7.90 -0.30 -16.70
N SER A 249 8.11 -0.73 -15.48
CA SER A 249 9.31 -0.39 -14.73
C SER A 249 9.82 -1.55 -13.90
N LEU A 250 11.11 -1.52 -13.63
CA LEU A 250 11.79 -2.41 -12.69
C LEU A 250 12.92 -1.62 -12.03
N SER A 251 12.90 -1.51 -10.71
CA SER A 251 13.93 -0.77 -9.98
C SER A 251 14.25 -1.44 -8.65
N GLY A 252 15.51 -1.48 -8.28
CA GLY A 252 15.94 -2.18 -7.06
C GLY A 252 17.44 -2.41 -7.00
N TYR A 253 17.80 -3.55 -6.45
CA TYR A 253 19.17 -3.95 -6.16
C TYR A 253 19.50 -5.29 -6.79
N MET A 254 20.75 -5.47 -7.17
CA MET A 254 21.28 -6.75 -7.62
C MET A 254 22.74 -6.93 -7.17
N LEU A 255 23.17 -8.19 -7.10
CA LEU A 255 24.58 -8.51 -6.99
C LEU A 255 25.10 -8.93 -8.36
N THR A 256 26.29 -8.44 -8.72
CA THR A 256 27.03 -8.93 -9.90
C THR A 256 27.69 -10.29 -9.59
N ASP A 257 28.14 -11.00 -10.60
CA ASP A 257 28.89 -12.26 -10.44
C ASP A 257 30.19 -12.07 -9.65
N SER A 258 30.77 -10.87 -9.71
CA SER A 258 31.92 -10.46 -8.89
C SER A 258 31.57 -10.09 -7.45
N GLY A 259 30.26 -10.14 -7.06
CA GLY A 259 29.76 -9.83 -5.73
C GLY A 259 29.56 -8.34 -5.46
N TYR A 260 29.61 -7.47 -6.47
CA TYR A 260 29.35 -6.04 -6.31
C TYR A 260 27.86 -5.76 -6.22
N PRO A 261 27.37 -5.02 -5.20
CA PRO A 261 26.00 -4.56 -5.16
C PRO A 261 25.78 -3.41 -6.14
N LEU A 262 24.72 -3.50 -6.92
CA LEU A 262 24.28 -2.46 -7.84
C LEU A 262 22.86 -2.01 -7.51
N THR A 263 22.61 -0.72 -7.59
CA THR A 263 21.29 -0.11 -7.67
C THR A 263 20.93 0.10 -9.13
N PHE A 264 19.75 -0.28 -9.54
CA PHE A 264 19.32 -0.09 -10.93
C PHE A 264 17.89 0.47 -11.01
N VAL A 265 17.63 1.21 -12.09
CA VAL A 265 16.32 1.72 -12.47
C VAL A 265 16.13 1.56 -13.97
N ILE A 266 15.10 0.81 -14.34
CA ILE A 266 14.68 0.64 -15.74
C ILE A 266 13.26 1.17 -15.86
N LEU A 267 13.07 2.22 -16.67
CA LEU A 267 11.78 2.79 -17.00
C LEU A 267 11.56 2.65 -18.51
N MET A 268 10.48 2.03 -18.91
CA MET A 268 10.07 1.89 -20.31
C MET A 268 8.69 2.52 -20.47
N ASP A 269 8.58 3.52 -21.28
CA ASP A 269 7.40 4.36 -21.49
C ASP A 269 7.03 4.40 -22.98
N ASN A 270 5.82 4.87 -23.29
CA ASN A 270 5.26 4.91 -24.64
C ASN A 270 5.27 3.55 -25.36
N LEU A 271 5.00 2.49 -24.61
CA LEU A 271 4.93 1.14 -25.16
C LEU A 271 3.66 0.98 -26.02
N GLU A 272 3.79 0.26 -27.13
CA GLU A 272 2.61 -0.19 -27.86
C GLU A 272 1.78 -1.16 -27.03
N VAL A 273 0.46 -1.03 -27.09
CA VAL A 273 -0.47 -1.91 -26.35
C VAL A 273 -0.19 -3.37 -26.68
N GLY A 274 0.00 -4.17 -25.65
CA GLY A 274 0.29 -5.60 -25.77
C GLY A 274 1.77 -5.97 -25.81
N THR A 275 2.71 -5.01 -25.83
CA THR A 275 4.16 -5.29 -25.85
C THR A 275 4.78 -5.46 -24.47
N ALA A 276 4.06 -5.14 -23.39
CA ALA A 276 4.56 -5.25 -22.02
C ALA A 276 5.18 -6.63 -21.67
N PRO A 277 4.65 -7.79 -22.11
CA PRO A 277 5.30 -9.07 -21.84
C PRO A 277 6.68 -9.21 -22.46
N ALA A 278 6.86 -8.79 -23.73
CA ALA A 278 8.14 -8.81 -24.40
C ALA A 278 9.14 -7.83 -23.77
N SER A 279 8.66 -6.66 -23.36
CA SER A 279 9.48 -5.66 -22.69
C SER A 279 9.97 -6.12 -21.31
N ARG A 280 9.19 -6.96 -20.59
CA ARG A 280 9.65 -7.60 -19.34
C ARG A 280 10.82 -8.56 -19.59
N VAL A 281 10.77 -9.33 -20.68
CA VAL A 281 11.88 -10.23 -21.05
C VAL A 281 13.14 -9.43 -21.32
N LEU A 282 13.03 -8.30 -22.02
CA LEU A 282 14.17 -7.40 -22.23
C LEU A 282 14.77 -6.83 -20.93
N GLN A 283 13.92 -6.52 -19.94
CA GLN A 283 14.42 -6.11 -18.61
C GLN A 283 15.20 -7.24 -17.93
N ASP A 284 14.70 -8.48 -18.01
CA ASP A 284 15.34 -9.66 -17.41
C ASP A 284 16.69 -9.96 -18.08
N GLU A 285 16.73 -9.96 -19.42
CA GLU A 285 17.95 -10.14 -20.21
C GLU A 285 18.98 -9.03 -19.98
N PHE A 286 18.53 -7.78 -19.85
CA PHE A 286 19.41 -6.65 -19.56
C PHE A 286 20.09 -6.82 -18.19
N LEU A 287 19.35 -7.21 -17.15
CA LEU A 287 19.92 -7.44 -15.82
C LEU A 287 20.83 -8.66 -15.79
N ASP A 288 20.50 -9.72 -16.53
CA ASP A 288 21.34 -10.89 -16.66
C ASP A 288 22.69 -10.53 -17.30
N ALA A 289 22.67 -9.73 -18.37
CA ALA A 289 23.89 -9.21 -18.98
C ALA A 289 24.67 -8.25 -18.06
N LEU A 290 23.99 -7.44 -17.25
CA LEU A 290 24.61 -6.53 -16.30
C LEU A 290 25.30 -7.27 -15.15
N ALA A 291 24.80 -8.44 -14.76
CA ALA A 291 25.39 -9.27 -13.71
C ALA A 291 26.81 -9.74 -14.05
N ALA A 292 27.13 -9.89 -15.31
CA ALA A 292 28.45 -10.32 -15.78
C ALA A 292 29.58 -9.28 -15.56
N LEU A 293 29.26 -8.07 -15.08
CA LEU A 293 30.25 -7.06 -14.69
C LEU A 293 30.90 -7.41 -13.35
#